data_59213dc56e5b0c612c1d7b7c196b8496
#
_entry.id   59213dc56e5b0c612c1d7b7c196b8496
#
_cell.length_a   1.000
_cell.length_b   1.000
_cell.length_c   1.000
_cell.angle_alpha   90.00
_cell.angle_beta   90.00
_cell.angle_gamma   90.00
#
_symmetry.space_group_name_H-M   'P 1'
#
loop_
_entity.id
_entity.type
_entity.pdbx_description
1 polymer ?
#
loop_
_entity_poly.entity_id
_entity_poly.type
_entity_poly.pdbx_seq_one_letter_code
_entity_poly.pdbx_strand_id
1 'polypeptide(L)'
;MAMIKLTGINKIYRTNEIETLALENVNLDVAKGEFVSIMGPSGCGKSTLLNIMGLLDAPSSGKIEINGTSVESMKDKELAAFRNKTLGFVFQSFHLINSLNVIDNVELPLLYRKMAAKERTRLAKEVLDRVGLSHRMRHMPTQLSGGQCQRVAIARAIVGNPEIILADEPTGNLDSKMGAEVMELLHKLNKEDGRTIVMVTHNEEQAKQTSRTIRFFDGR
;
A
#
# COMPACT_ATOMS: atom_id res chain seq x y z
N MET A 1 -8.60 15.34 -11.32
CA MET A 1 -7.73 15.90 -10.25
C MET A 1 -6.77 14.79 -9.85
N ALA A 2 -5.47 15.05 -9.81
CA ALA A 2 -4.49 14.04 -9.39
C ALA A 2 -4.63 13.73 -7.90
N MET A 3 -4.67 12.44 -7.55
CA MET A 3 -4.66 11.97 -6.16
C MET A 3 -3.23 11.85 -5.65
N ILE A 4 -2.30 11.40 -6.50
CA ILE A 4 -0.85 11.41 -6.25
C ILE A 4 -0.19 12.14 -7.40
N LYS A 5 0.69 13.08 -7.09
CA LYS A 5 1.49 13.77 -8.09
C LYS A 5 2.95 13.79 -7.64
N LEU A 6 3.80 13.25 -8.48
CA LEU A 6 5.25 13.26 -8.33
C LEU A 6 5.84 14.16 -9.41
N THR A 7 6.74 15.06 -9.03
CA THR A 7 7.39 15.99 -9.97
C THR A 7 8.89 15.97 -9.74
N GLY A 8 9.63 15.50 -10.76
CA GLY A 8 11.10 15.49 -10.76
C GLY A 8 11.72 14.69 -9.62
N ILE A 9 11.11 13.57 -9.24
CA ILE A 9 11.59 12.76 -8.12
C ILE A 9 12.91 12.10 -8.46
N ASN A 10 13.91 12.36 -7.62
CA ASN A 10 15.19 11.66 -7.61
C ASN A 10 15.39 10.96 -6.27
N LYS A 11 15.98 9.79 -6.29
CA LYS A 11 16.40 9.06 -5.09
C LYS A 11 17.78 8.49 -5.26
N ILE A 12 18.70 8.93 -4.41
CA ILE A 12 20.08 8.45 -4.35
C ILE A 12 20.30 7.87 -2.96
N TYR A 13 20.70 6.60 -2.92
CA TYR A 13 21.19 5.98 -1.69
C TYR A 13 22.71 6.15 -1.64
N ARG A 14 23.20 6.61 -0.49
CA ARG A 14 24.64 6.82 -0.24
C ARG A 14 25.09 5.95 0.90
N THR A 15 26.12 5.16 0.65
CA THR A 15 26.95 4.53 1.65
C THR A 15 28.30 5.21 1.66
N ASN A 16 29.19 4.86 2.59
CA ASN A 16 30.53 5.47 2.66
C ASN A 16 31.37 5.29 1.40
N GLU A 17 31.05 4.32 0.55
CA GLU A 17 31.86 3.95 -0.63
C GLU A 17 31.09 3.97 -1.96
N ILE A 18 29.76 3.95 -1.93
CA ILE A 18 28.95 3.77 -3.14
C ILE A 18 27.74 4.71 -3.11
N GLU A 19 27.50 5.38 -4.25
CA GLU A 19 26.24 6.05 -4.54
C GLU A 19 25.44 5.20 -5.52
N THR A 20 24.16 4.94 -5.18
CA THR A 20 23.24 4.21 -6.06
C THR A 20 22.07 5.11 -6.40
N LEU A 21 21.95 5.46 -7.67
CA LEU A 21 20.80 6.19 -8.21
C LEU A 21 19.65 5.19 -8.36
N ALA A 22 18.64 5.30 -7.50
CA ALA A 22 17.49 4.42 -7.52
C ALA A 22 16.31 4.98 -8.32
N LEU A 23 16.13 6.31 -8.34
CA LEU A 23 15.12 7.01 -9.13
C LEU A 23 15.75 8.25 -9.78
N GLU A 24 15.40 8.50 -11.03
CA GLU A 24 15.92 9.62 -11.81
C GLU A 24 14.79 10.38 -12.50
N ASN A 25 14.56 11.62 -12.06
CA ASN A 25 13.61 12.58 -12.64
C ASN A 25 12.21 11.99 -12.91
N VAL A 26 11.70 11.20 -11.96
CA VAL A 26 10.39 10.53 -12.11
C VAL A 26 9.27 11.56 -11.99
N ASN A 27 8.42 11.59 -13.02
CA ASN A 27 7.20 12.39 -13.06
C ASN A 27 6.01 11.45 -13.24
N LEU A 28 5.04 11.52 -12.33
CA LEU A 28 3.91 10.60 -12.33
C LEU A 28 2.68 11.27 -11.70
N ASP A 29 1.56 11.19 -12.39
CA ASP A 29 0.25 11.55 -11.86
C ASP A 29 -0.65 10.31 -11.80
N VAL A 30 -1.32 10.11 -10.66
CA VAL A 30 -2.35 9.09 -10.48
C VAL A 30 -3.66 9.80 -10.17
N ALA A 31 -4.69 9.55 -10.97
CA ALA A 31 -6.00 10.17 -10.80
C ALA A 31 -6.78 9.57 -9.61
N LYS A 32 -7.71 10.34 -9.05
CA LYS A 32 -8.62 9.83 -8.01
C LYS A 32 -9.45 8.67 -8.55
N GLY A 33 -9.49 7.58 -7.79
CA GLY A 33 -10.22 6.36 -8.16
C GLY A 33 -9.56 5.52 -9.26
N GLU A 34 -8.35 5.88 -9.70
CA GLU A 34 -7.59 5.10 -10.68
C GLU A 34 -6.97 3.86 -10.02
N PHE A 35 -6.97 2.74 -10.72
CA PHE A 35 -6.20 1.55 -10.37
C PHE A 35 -5.03 1.41 -11.33
N VAL A 36 -3.83 1.75 -10.87
CA VAL A 36 -2.61 1.76 -11.67
C VAL A 36 -1.70 0.61 -11.28
N SER A 37 -1.11 -0.06 -12.28
CA SER A 37 0.00 -0.99 -12.05
C SER A 37 1.33 -0.36 -12.48
N ILE A 38 2.40 -0.64 -11.72
CA ILE A 38 3.78 -0.29 -12.04
C ILE A 38 4.52 -1.59 -12.29
N MET A 39 5.05 -1.74 -13.49
CA MET A 39 5.78 -2.93 -13.93
C MET A 39 7.20 -2.57 -14.34
N GLY A 40 8.10 -3.53 -14.20
CA GLY A 40 9.50 -3.44 -14.64
C GLY A 40 10.35 -4.56 -14.08
N PRO A 41 11.60 -4.72 -14.52
CA PRO A 41 12.48 -5.76 -14.04
C PRO A 41 12.78 -5.63 -12.54
N SER A 42 13.24 -6.73 -11.92
CA SER A 42 13.68 -6.69 -10.52
C SER A 42 14.84 -5.69 -10.35
N GLY A 43 14.81 -4.93 -9.25
CA GLY A 43 15.85 -3.94 -8.94
C GLY A 43 15.74 -2.60 -9.67
N CYS A 44 14.75 -2.39 -10.57
CA CYS A 44 14.64 -1.13 -11.32
C CYS A 44 14.09 0.07 -10.51
N GLY A 45 13.82 -0.07 -9.21
CA GLY A 45 13.38 1.03 -8.34
C GLY A 45 11.88 1.08 -8.01
N LYS A 46 11.05 0.09 -8.42
CA LYS A 46 9.57 0.09 -8.19
C LYS A 46 9.18 0.19 -6.71
N SER A 47 9.76 -0.63 -5.85
CA SER A 47 9.47 -0.59 -4.41
C SER A 47 9.99 0.70 -3.78
N THR A 48 11.11 1.25 -4.26
CA THR A 48 11.60 2.58 -3.85
C THR A 48 10.58 3.66 -4.20
N LEU A 49 10.06 3.64 -5.43
CA LEU A 49 9.03 4.56 -5.88
C LEU A 49 7.75 4.43 -5.03
N LEU A 50 7.32 3.20 -4.75
CA LEU A 50 6.15 2.94 -3.92
C LEU A 50 6.36 3.44 -2.47
N ASN A 51 7.56 3.25 -1.90
CA ASN A 51 7.90 3.73 -0.56
C ASN A 51 7.89 5.27 -0.49
N ILE A 52 8.35 5.95 -1.53
CA ILE A 52 8.29 7.42 -1.63
C ILE A 52 6.85 7.90 -1.75
N MET A 53 6.04 7.29 -2.62
CA MET A 53 4.60 7.57 -2.70
C MET A 53 3.89 7.30 -1.37
N GLY A 54 4.36 6.29 -0.64
CA GLY A 54 3.85 5.90 0.67
C GLY A 54 4.33 6.77 1.83
N LEU A 55 5.20 7.73 1.58
CA LEU A 55 5.81 8.57 2.63
C LEU A 55 6.54 7.72 3.69
N LEU A 56 7.05 6.56 3.29
CA LEU A 56 7.90 5.67 4.11
C LEU A 56 9.37 6.01 3.94
N ASP A 57 9.72 6.61 2.81
CA ASP A 57 11.06 7.13 2.51
C ASP A 57 10.92 8.52 1.85
N ALA A 58 11.93 9.37 2.04
CA ALA A 58 11.96 10.71 1.45
C ALA A 58 12.73 10.67 0.12
N PRO A 59 12.31 11.41 -0.92
CA PRO A 59 13.11 11.61 -2.10
C PRO A 59 14.38 12.43 -1.78
N SER A 60 15.42 12.27 -2.58
CA SER A 60 16.63 13.12 -2.50
C SER A 60 16.36 14.53 -3.06
N SER A 61 15.46 14.63 -4.05
CA SER A 61 14.93 15.87 -4.60
C SER A 61 13.62 15.61 -5.34
N GLY A 62 12.90 16.66 -5.68
CA GLY A 62 11.60 16.63 -6.34
C GLY A 62 10.47 16.93 -5.37
N LYS A 63 9.22 16.85 -5.84
CA LYS A 63 8.03 17.27 -5.09
C LYS A 63 6.99 16.14 -5.07
N ILE A 64 6.33 15.98 -3.92
CA ILE A 64 5.23 15.03 -3.72
C ILE A 64 3.99 15.80 -3.28
N GLU A 65 2.92 15.65 -4.03
CA GLU A 65 1.59 16.11 -3.63
C GLU A 65 0.63 14.93 -3.53
N ILE A 66 -0.11 14.85 -2.44
CA ILE A 66 -1.13 13.82 -2.23
C ILE A 66 -2.45 14.52 -1.91
N ASN A 67 -3.46 14.23 -2.71
CA ASN A 67 -4.78 14.86 -2.63
C ASN A 67 -4.70 16.39 -2.58
N GLY A 68 -3.84 16.98 -3.44
CA GLY A 68 -3.58 18.42 -3.51
C GLY A 68 -2.77 19.02 -2.35
N THR A 69 -2.27 18.17 -1.43
CA THR A 69 -1.47 18.61 -0.28
C THR A 69 0.00 18.30 -0.54
N SER A 70 0.87 19.35 -0.53
CA SER A 70 2.33 19.15 -0.54
C SER A 70 2.81 18.66 0.80
N VAL A 71 3.65 17.63 0.79
CA VAL A 71 4.16 16.98 2.01
C VAL A 71 5.53 17.48 2.44
N GLU A 72 6.19 18.29 1.63
CA GLU A 72 7.59 18.73 1.83
C GLU A 72 7.81 19.53 3.11
N SER A 73 6.81 20.32 3.51
CA SER A 73 6.87 21.17 4.71
C SER A 73 6.41 20.50 5.99
N MET A 74 5.90 19.25 5.89
CA MET A 74 5.40 18.51 7.04
C MET A 74 6.53 18.00 7.92
N LYS A 75 6.39 18.18 9.23
CA LYS A 75 7.27 17.55 10.22
C LYS A 75 6.94 16.07 10.34
N ASP A 76 7.88 15.28 10.86
CA ASP A 76 7.74 13.81 10.98
C ASP A 76 6.43 13.36 11.61
N LYS A 77 5.98 14.03 12.68
CA LYS A 77 4.71 13.73 13.36
C LYS A 77 3.50 14.02 12.49
N GLU A 78 3.53 15.13 11.74
CA GLU A 78 2.45 15.52 10.82
C GLU A 78 2.41 14.57 9.64
N LEU A 79 3.58 14.22 9.09
CA LEU A 79 3.72 13.26 8.00
C LEU A 79 3.21 11.88 8.39
N ALA A 80 3.55 11.40 9.60
CA ALA A 80 3.06 10.13 10.12
C ALA A 80 1.53 10.11 10.30
N ALA A 81 0.96 11.20 10.81
CA ALA A 81 -0.49 11.34 10.96
C ALA A 81 -1.20 11.41 9.61
N PHE A 82 -0.64 12.16 8.65
CA PHE A 82 -1.15 12.26 7.30
C PHE A 82 -1.11 10.91 6.58
N ARG A 83 0.03 10.20 6.64
CA ARG A 83 0.18 8.84 6.11
C ARG A 83 -0.86 7.88 6.70
N ASN A 84 -0.99 7.84 8.02
CA ASN A 84 -1.95 6.97 8.71
C ASN A 84 -3.40 7.25 8.29
N LYS A 85 -3.74 8.50 8.01
CA LYS A 85 -5.11 8.89 7.61
C LYS A 85 -5.39 8.57 6.14
N THR A 86 -4.41 8.77 5.26
CA THR A 86 -4.62 8.87 3.80
C THR A 86 -4.24 7.60 3.07
N LEU A 87 -3.26 6.84 3.61
CA LEU A 87 -2.63 5.71 2.92
C LEU A 87 -2.89 4.38 3.64
N GLY A 88 -3.15 3.33 2.88
CA GLY A 88 -3.14 1.95 3.32
C GLY A 88 -2.06 1.17 2.56
N PHE A 89 -1.40 0.23 3.24
CA PHE A 89 -0.30 -0.55 2.66
C PHE A 89 -0.60 -2.03 2.66
N VAL A 90 -0.32 -2.68 1.53
CA VAL A 90 -0.39 -4.13 1.34
C VAL A 90 0.96 -4.59 0.81
N PHE A 91 1.62 -5.52 1.50
CA PHE A 91 2.96 -6.01 1.14
C PHE A 91 2.93 -7.48 0.75
N GLN A 92 3.88 -7.90 -0.06
CA GLN A 92 4.07 -9.28 -0.49
C GLN A 92 4.22 -10.26 0.69
N SER A 93 4.98 -9.87 1.73
CA SER A 93 5.24 -10.69 2.91
C SER A 93 4.24 -10.47 4.06
N PHE A 94 3.08 -9.88 3.78
CA PHE A 94 1.97 -9.60 4.70
C PHE A 94 2.34 -8.67 5.87
N HIS A 95 3.52 -8.79 6.43
CA HIS A 95 4.03 -8.05 7.60
C HIS A 95 3.04 -8.05 8.78
N LEU A 96 2.47 -9.21 9.08
CA LEU A 96 1.67 -9.41 10.27
C LEU A 96 2.56 -9.63 11.48
N ILE A 97 2.13 -9.13 12.62
CA ILE A 97 2.82 -9.35 13.90
C ILE A 97 2.36 -10.72 14.44
N ASN A 98 3.26 -11.70 14.45
CA ASN A 98 2.95 -13.09 14.82
C ASN A 98 2.51 -13.27 16.28
N SER A 99 2.88 -12.35 17.17
CA SER A 99 2.47 -12.36 18.58
C SER A 99 1.10 -11.72 18.84
N LEU A 100 0.46 -11.18 17.80
CA LEU A 100 -0.89 -10.60 17.85
C LEU A 100 -1.85 -11.47 17.04
N ASN A 101 -3.08 -11.60 17.53
CA ASN A 101 -4.13 -12.27 16.78
C ASN A 101 -4.59 -11.41 15.57
N VAL A 102 -5.51 -11.94 14.77
CA VAL A 102 -6.00 -11.31 13.55
C VAL A 102 -6.62 -9.93 13.81
N ILE A 103 -7.54 -9.82 14.77
CA ILE A 103 -8.21 -8.55 15.04
C ILE A 103 -7.24 -7.49 15.59
N ASP A 104 -6.30 -7.89 16.43
CA ASP A 104 -5.30 -6.97 16.98
C ASP A 104 -4.35 -6.45 15.89
N ASN A 105 -3.96 -7.31 14.92
CA ASN A 105 -3.21 -6.89 13.75
C ASN A 105 -3.96 -5.84 12.92
N VAL A 106 -5.28 -6.02 12.74
CA VAL A 106 -6.11 -5.09 11.98
C VAL A 106 -6.30 -3.77 12.72
N GLU A 107 -6.41 -3.78 14.05
CA GLU A 107 -6.57 -2.56 14.87
C GLU A 107 -5.31 -1.67 14.91
N LEU A 108 -4.12 -2.18 14.58
CA LEU A 108 -2.84 -1.47 14.73
C LEU A 108 -2.85 -0.01 14.21
N PRO A 109 -3.31 0.28 12.98
CA PRO A 109 -3.33 1.66 12.48
C PRO A 109 -4.23 2.59 13.31
N LEU A 110 -5.26 2.06 13.94
CA LEU A 110 -6.22 2.83 14.74
C LEU A 110 -5.69 3.18 16.14
N LEU A 111 -4.67 2.45 16.63
CA LEU A 111 -4.04 2.75 17.92
C LEU A 111 -3.37 4.13 17.94
N TYR A 112 -2.89 4.59 16.78
CA TYR A 112 -2.28 5.91 16.63
C TYR A 112 -3.29 7.06 16.49
N ARG A 113 -4.58 6.72 16.42
CA ARG A 113 -5.67 7.68 16.41
C ARG A 113 -6.27 7.76 17.81
N LYS A 114 -6.66 8.93 18.24
CA LYS A 114 -7.33 9.11 19.55
C LYS A 114 -8.77 8.54 19.50
N MET A 115 -8.88 7.21 19.39
CA MET A 115 -10.14 6.50 19.21
C MET A 115 -10.37 5.53 20.39
N ALA A 116 -11.60 5.45 20.88
CA ALA A 116 -11.97 4.52 21.95
C ALA A 116 -11.77 3.06 21.50
N ALA A 117 -11.35 2.18 22.42
CA ALA A 117 -11.11 0.77 22.13
C ALA A 117 -12.33 0.07 21.51
N LYS A 118 -13.54 0.34 22.05
CA LYS A 118 -14.80 -0.21 21.52
C LYS A 118 -15.02 0.13 20.04
N GLU A 119 -14.67 1.36 19.65
CA GLU A 119 -14.82 1.82 18.26
C GLU A 119 -13.77 1.18 17.34
N ARG A 120 -12.51 1.06 17.80
CA ARG A 120 -11.48 0.34 17.03
C ARG A 120 -11.88 -1.10 16.75
N THR A 121 -12.34 -1.81 17.79
CA THR A 121 -12.78 -3.20 17.65
C THR A 121 -13.99 -3.32 16.72
N ARG A 122 -14.93 -2.38 16.77
CA ARG A 122 -16.09 -2.35 15.85
C ARG A 122 -15.63 -2.23 14.39
N LEU A 123 -14.76 -1.26 14.09
CA LEU A 123 -14.23 -1.04 12.75
C LEU A 123 -13.41 -2.24 12.26
N ALA A 124 -12.57 -2.83 13.12
CA ALA A 124 -11.79 -4.01 12.78
C ALA A 124 -12.69 -5.21 12.42
N LYS A 125 -13.78 -5.43 13.16
CA LYS A 125 -14.76 -6.48 12.87
C LYS A 125 -15.45 -6.25 11.52
N GLU A 126 -15.83 -5.02 11.20
CA GLU A 126 -16.48 -4.67 9.95
C GLU A 126 -15.57 -4.97 8.74
N VAL A 127 -14.30 -4.56 8.80
CA VAL A 127 -13.38 -4.84 7.68
C VAL A 127 -13.01 -6.32 7.60
N LEU A 128 -12.92 -7.04 8.72
CA LEU A 128 -12.70 -8.49 8.72
C LEU A 128 -13.89 -9.24 8.12
N ASP A 129 -15.11 -8.78 8.34
CA ASP A 129 -16.30 -9.31 7.68
C ASP A 129 -16.23 -9.11 6.16
N ARG A 130 -15.88 -7.91 5.72
CA ARG A 130 -15.71 -7.57 4.29
C ARG A 130 -14.68 -8.44 3.56
N VAL A 131 -13.62 -8.86 4.25
CA VAL A 131 -12.60 -9.76 3.67
C VAL A 131 -12.89 -11.25 3.94
N GLY A 132 -14.06 -11.58 4.51
CA GLY A 132 -14.50 -12.96 4.75
C GLY A 132 -13.77 -13.68 5.88
N LEU A 133 -13.26 -12.95 6.88
CA LEU A 133 -12.47 -13.51 7.98
C LEU A 133 -13.09 -13.32 9.38
N SER A 134 -14.40 -13.06 9.46
CA SER A 134 -15.12 -12.93 10.73
C SER A 134 -14.93 -14.12 11.67
N HIS A 135 -14.86 -15.32 11.12
CA HIS A 135 -14.66 -16.58 11.88
C HIS A 135 -13.21 -16.82 12.31
N ARG A 136 -12.26 -15.97 11.90
CA ARG A 136 -10.82 -16.09 12.19
C ARG A 136 -10.25 -14.99 13.08
N MET A 137 -11.07 -14.10 13.63
CA MET A 137 -10.64 -12.91 14.36
C MET A 137 -9.67 -13.17 15.52
N ARG A 138 -9.80 -14.31 16.19
CA ARG A 138 -8.96 -14.69 17.34
C ARG A 138 -7.80 -15.62 16.98
N HIS A 139 -7.66 -16.01 15.71
CA HIS A 139 -6.54 -16.84 15.26
C HIS A 139 -5.25 -16.03 15.22
N MET A 140 -4.13 -16.72 15.41
CA MET A 140 -2.80 -16.15 15.20
C MET A 140 -2.41 -16.25 13.72
N PRO A 141 -1.56 -15.36 13.18
CA PRO A 141 -1.11 -15.43 11.80
C PRO A 141 -0.56 -16.79 11.38
N THR A 142 0.13 -17.50 12.28
CA THR A 142 0.69 -18.83 12.06
C THR A 142 -0.36 -19.92 11.84
N GLN A 143 -1.62 -19.65 12.17
CA GLN A 143 -2.76 -20.57 12.00
C GLN A 143 -3.55 -20.31 10.71
N LEU A 144 -3.07 -19.41 9.87
CA LEU A 144 -3.74 -18.96 8.64
C LEU A 144 -2.98 -19.44 7.40
N SER A 145 -3.72 -19.64 6.29
CA SER A 145 -3.11 -19.79 4.97
C SER A 145 -2.52 -18.45 4.48
N GLY A 146 -1.63 -18.50 3.49
CA GLY A 146 -1.06 -17.30 2.88
C GLY A 146 -2.13 -16.32 2.36
N GLY A 147 -3.15 -16.82 1.68
CA GLY A 147 -4.28 -16.01 1.21
C GLY A 147 -5.09 -15.39 2.35
N GLN A 148 -5.26 -16.09 3.47
CA GLN A 148 -5.90 -15.55 4.67
C GLN A 148 -5.03 -14.46 5.30
N CYS A 149 -3.70 -14.67 5.42
CA CYS A 149 -2.76 -13.66 5.90
C CYS A 149 -2.81 -12.39 5.04
N GLN A 150 -2.87 -12.53 3.72
CA GLN A 150 -2.97 -11.38 2.83
C GLN A 150 -4.31 -10.65 2.98
N ARG A 151 -5.42 -11.35 3.15
CA ARG A 151 -6.71 -10.72 3.45
C ARG A 151 -6.70 -9.97 4.80
N VAL A 152 -6.00 -10.48 5.83
CA VAL A 152 -5.77 -9.74 7.08
C VAL A 152 -4.95 -8.48 6.83
N ALA A 153 -3.89 -8.55 6.02
CA ALA A 153 -3.06 -7.40 5.67
C ALA A 153 -3.88 -6.33 4.91
N ILE A 154 -4.78 -6.75 4.00
CA ILE A 154 -5.71 -5.84 3.31
C ILE A 154 -6.70 -5.23 4.31
N ALA A 155 -7.29 -6.01 5.20
CA ALA A 155 -8.18 -5.50 6.25
C ALA A 155 -7.48 -4.43 7.11
N ARG A 156 -6.24 -4.69 7.54
CA ARG A 156 -5.41 -3.71 8.25
C ARG A 156 -5.16 -2.44 7.41
N ALA A 157 -4.93 -2.59 6.11
CA ALA A 157 -4.71 -1.45 5.22
C ALA A 157 -5.95 -0.54 5.12
N ILE A 158 -7.16 -1.12 5.12
CA ILE A 158 -8.42 -0.39 4.88
C ILE A 158 -9.17 0.03 6.14
N VAL A 159 -8.82 -0.49 7.32
CA VAL A 159 -9.54 -0.23 8.59
C VAL A 159 -9.61 1.26 8.94
N GLY A 160 -8.59 2.02 8.57
CA GLY A 160 -8.52 3.47 8.75
C GLY A 160 -9.28 4.26 7.69
N ASN A 161 -9.97 3.61 6.77
CA ASN A 161 -10.67 4.21 5.65
C ASN A 161 -9.78 5.14 4.78
N PRO A 162 -8.60 4.69 4.32
CA PRO A 162 -7.71 5.52 3.49
C PRO A 162 -8.29 5.75 2.10
N GLU A 163 -7.92 6.85 1.47
CA GLU A 163 -8.29 7.15 0.09
C GLU A 163 -7.40 6.43 -0.94
N ILE A 164 -6.18 6.07 -0.54
CA ILE A 164 -5.17 5.46 -1.40
C ILE A 164 -4.70 4.13 -0.79
N ILE A 165 -4.58 3.10 -1.61
CA ILE A 165 -3.96 1.82 -1.27
C ILE A 165 -2.71 1.65 -2.12
N LEU A 166 -1.58 1.40 -1.46
CA LEU A 166 -0.31 1.07 -2.08
C LEU A 166 -0.03 -0.42 -1.87
N ALA A 167 0.12 -1.18 -2.94
CA ALA A 167 0.29 -2.62 -2.91
C ALA A 167 1.61 -3.01 -3.58
N ASP A 168 2.54 -3.58 -2.81
CA ASP A 168 3.81 -4.08 -3.31
C ASP A 168 3.73 -5.60 -3.49
N GLU A 169 3.64 -6.05 -4.74
CA GLU A 169 3.55 -7.46 -5.12
C GLU A 169 2.48 -8.24 -4.30
N PRO A 170 1.22 -7.78 -4.24
CA PRO A 170 0.24 -8.27 -3.26
C PRO A 170 -0.12 -9.76 -3.39
N THR A 171 0.26 -10.38 -4.50
CA THR A 171 -0.01 -11.81 -4.80
C THR A 171 1.27 -12.63 -4.96
N GLY A 172 2.44 -12.02 -4.80
CA GLY A 172 3.73 -12.64 -5.11
C GLY A 172 4.07 -13.91 -4.32
N ASN A 173 3.48 -14.07 -3.13
CA ASN A 173 3.66 -15.25 -2.27
C ASN A 173 2.43 -16.18 -2.23
N LEU A 174 1.52 -16.05 -3.20
CA LEU A 174 0.27 -16.79 -3.25
C LEU A 174 0.20 -17.69 -4.49
N ASP A 175 -0.51 -18.80 -4.37
CA ASP A 175 -0.90 -19.59 -5.54
C ASP A 175 -1.91 -18.81 -6.42
N SER A 176 -2.14 -19.32 -7.63
CA SER A 176 -2.97 -18.64 -8.64
C SER A 176 -4.40 -18.39 -8.17
N LYS A 177 -4.99 -19.32 -7.39
CA LYS A 177 -6.35 -19.19 -6.90
C LYS A 177 -6.46 -18.11 -5.83
N MET A 178 -5.57 -18.17 -4.82
CA MET A 178 -5.52 -17.16 -3.75
C MET A 178 -5.15 -15.77 -4.31
N GLY A 179 -4.25 -15.74 -5.30
CA GLY A 179 -3.90 -14.51 -6.00
C GLY A 179 -5.10 -13.87 -6.71
N ALA A 180 -5.92 -14.68 -7.39
CA ALA A 180 -7.13 -14.19 -8.02
C ALA A 180 -8.15 -13.62 -7.01
N GLU A 181 -8.34 -14.28 -5.88
CA GLU A 181 -9.21 -13.79 -4.78
C GLU A 181 -8.74 -12.44 -4.22
N VAL A 182 -7.40 -12.26 -4.07
CA VAL A 182 -6.82 -10.99 -3.63
C VAL A 182 -7.02 -9.90 -4.68
N MET A 183 -6.83 -10.20 -5.97
CA MET A 183 -7.09 -9.25 -7.05
C MET A 183 -8.56 -8.85 -7.12
N GLU A 184 -9.49 -9.79 -6.97
CA GLU A 184 -10.92 -9.49 -6.90
C GLU A 184 -11.25 -8.53 -5.74
N LEU A 185 -10.65 -8.74 -4.57
CA LEU A 185 -10.83 -7.85 -3.41
C LEU A 185 -10.30 -6.44 -3.70
N LEU A 186 -9.11 -6.31 -4.30
CA LEU A 186 -8.58 -5.00 -4.70
C LEU A 186 -9.48 -4.31 -5.73
N HIS A 187 -10.03 -5.06 -6.70
CA HIS A 187 -10.98 -4.51 -7.66
C HIS A 187 -12.28 -4.02 -6.99
N LYS A 188 -12.80 -4.73 -6.02
CA LYS A 188 -13.98 -4.28 -5.24
C LYS A 188 -13.68 -2.97 -4.51
N LEU A 189 -12.54 -2.89 -3.84
CA LEU A 189 -12.11 -1.67 -3.14
C LEU A 189 -11.94 -0.48 -4.08
N ASN A 190 -11.49 -0.70 -5.31
CA ASN A 190 -11.40 0.35 -6.31
C ASN A 190 -12.78 0.74 -6.88
N LYS A 191 -13.57 -0.22 -7.36
CA LYS A 191 -14.82 0.04 -8.09
C LYS A 191 -15.99 0.43 -7.20
N GLU A 192 -16.12 -0.22 -6.05
CA GLU A 192 -17.27 -0.02 -5.14
C GLU A 192 -16.99 1.10 -4.14
N ASP A 193 -15.77 1.17 -3.58
CA ASP A 193 -15.41 2.20 -2.60
C ASP A 193 -14.74 3.44 -3.23
N GLY A 194 -14.45 3.41 -4.52
CA GLY A 194 -13.80 4.52 -5.24
C GLY A 194 -12.36 4.79 -4.81
N ARG A 195 -11.67 3.80 -4.23
CA ARG A 195 -10.29 3.98 -3.74
C ARG A 195 -9.32 4.04 -4.90
N THR A 196 -8.32 4.91 -4.76
CA THR A 196 -7.17 4.94 -5.68
C THR A 196 -6.21 3.83 -5.28
N ILE A 197 -5.76 3.01 -6.24
CA ILE A 197 -4.84 1.90 -5.97
C ILE A 197 -3.62 2.03 -6.87
N VAL A 198 -2.44 1.94 -6.27
CA VAL A 198 -1.17 1.80 -6.98
C VAL A 198 -0.57 0.45 -6.60
N MET A 199 -0.40 -0.43 -7.58
CA MET A 199 0.12 -1.77 -7.39
C MET A 199 1.44 -1.95 -8.13
N VAL A 200 2.48 -2.36 -7.44
CA VAL A 200 3.69 -2.89 -8.06
C VAL A 200 3.46 -4.37 -8.32
N THR A 201 3.73 -4.83 -9.54
CA THR A 201 3.67 -6.24 -9.89
C THR A 201 4.62 -6.56 -11.04
N HIS A 202 5.12 -7.79 -11.10
CA HIS A 202 5.81 -8.35 -12.25
C HIS A 202 4.90 -9.28 -13.09
N ASN A 203 3.66 -9.48 -12.65
CA ASN A 203 2.68 -10.34 -13.33
C ASN A 203 1.88 -9.54 -14.37
N GLU A 204 2.10 -9.83 -15.66
CA GLU A 204 1.44 -9.14 -16.76
C GLU A 204 -0.07 -9.34 -16.80
N GLU A 205 -0.58 -10.51 -16.41
CA GLU A 205 -2.02 -10.79 -16.40
C GLU A 205 -2.75 -9.94 -15.34
N GLN A 206 -2.10 -9.68 -14.19
CA GLN A 206 -2.64 -8.80 -13.16
C GLN A 206 -2.57 -7.33 -13.59
N ALA A 207 -1.47 -6.94 -14.22
CA ALA A 207 -1.31 -5.57 -14.73
C ALA A 207 -2.37 -5.24 -15.80
N LYS A 208 -2.69 -6.17 -16.69
CA LYS A 208 -3.77 -5.99 -17.69
C LYS A 208 -5.16 -5.77 -17.08
N GLN A 209 -5.37 -6.17 -15.83
CA GLN A 209 -6.64 -5.97 -15.12
C GLN A 209 -6.78 -4.56 -14.53
N THR A 210 -5.71 -3.77 -14.50
CA THR A 210 -5.73 -2.40 -13.98
C THR A 210 -6.12 -1.38 -15.06
N SER A 211 -6.48 -0.16 -14.64
CA SER A 211 -6.89 0.89 -15.57
C SER A 211 -5.76 1.37 -16.47
N ARG A 212 -4.52 1.36 -15.93
CA ARG A 212 -3.31 1.79 -16.63
C ARG A 212 -2.09 1.06 -16.09
N THR A 213 -1.20 0.65 -16.99
CA THR A 213 0.10 0.08 -16.64
C THR A 213 1.21 1.09 -16.96
N ILE A 214 2.02 1.38 -15.95
CA ILE A 214 3.24 2.18 -16.07
C ILE A 214 4.42 1.22 -16.18
N ARG A 215 5.19 1.33 -17.24
CA ARG A 215 6.42 0.56 -17.39
C ARG A 215 7.58 1.38 -16.84
N PHE A 216 8.32 0.78 -15.93
CA PHE A 216 9.37 1.41 -15.17
C PHE A 216 10.70 0.67 -15.39
N PHE A 217 11.72 1.39 -15.84
CA PHE A 217 13.03 0.83 -16.16
C PHE A 217 14.13 1.74 -15.61
N ASP A 218 15.15 1.16 -14.98
CA ASP A 218 16.36 1.85 -14.52
C ASP A 218 16.09 3.18 -13.79
N GLY A 219 15.11 3.17 -12.90
CA GLY A 219 14.77 4.35 -12.10
C GLY A 219 13.92 5.41 -12.81
N ARG A 220 13.39 5.14 -14.00
CA ARG A 220 12.64 6.08 -14.86
C ARG A 220 11.31 5.51 -15.31
#